data_37a6d9c7c0a5ded515a2027e7e3c1f8f
#
_entry.id   37a6d9c7c0a5ded515a2027e7e3c1f8f
#
_cell.length_a   1.000
_cell.length_b   1.000
_cell.length_c   1.000
_cell.angle_alpha   90.00
_cell.angle_beta   90.00
_cell.angle_gamma   90.00
#
_symmetry.space_group_name_H-M   'P 1'
#
loop_
_entity.id
_entity.type
_entity.pdbx_description
1 polymer ?
#
loop_
_entity_poly.entity_id
_entity_poly.type
_entity_poly.pdbx_seq_one_letter_code
_entity_poly.pdbx_strand_id
1 'polypeptide(L)'
;MDQPTGLPDHLTVLSPGAAAAPQQATLTFDAHPRSLDDNRYVYAVLSRRARGVSIGVNLNPDKVCNWDCIYCQVDRTTPPTVREVDLTRLQLELDQVLAWAASGALFIRPPFAGVPEAFRRVADISFSGDGEPTTYPRFKEAVEVAIAAKEAAGLPDLKLTLLSNATMFDRPAVREALALLDRHQGEIWAKLDAGTEAYYRTVDATTIPFARVLRNVLEAARIRP
;
A
#
# COMPACT_ATOMS: atom_id res chain seq x y z
N MET A 1 81.61 3.63 15.90
CA MET A 1 81.10 2.30 16.19
C MET A 1 79.69 2.45 16.70
N ASP A 2 78.82 1.71 16.14
CA ASP A 2 77.48 1.43 16.46
C ASP A 2 76.41 2.20 15.65
N GLN A 3 75.74 1.36 14.98
CA GLN A 3 74.63 1.59 14.02
C GLN A 3 73.33 2.01 14.69
N PRO A 4 72.48 2.71 14.00
CA PRO A 4 71.13 3.00 14.48
C PRO A 4 70.16 1.86 14.12
N THR A 5 69.42 1.45 15.11
CA THR A 5 68.31 0.47 15.02
C THR A 5 67.10 1.06 14.34
N GLY A 6 66.58 0.29 13.38
CA GLY A 6 65.41 0.65 12.54
C GLY A 6 64.08 0.80 13.28
N LEU A 7 63.29 1.65 12.71
CA LEU A 7 61.84 1.80 12.97
C LEU A 7 61.07 0.64 12.33
N PRO A 8 60.01 0.10 12.95
CA PRO A 8 59.14 -0.85 12.29
C PRO A 8 58.07 -0.12 11.44
N ASP A 9 58.14 -0.34 10.16
CA ASP A 9 57.01 -0.17 9.22
C ASP A 9 55.92 -1.17 9.57
N HIS A 10 54.74 -0.74 9.90
CA HIS A 10 53.42 -1.39 9.66
C HIS A 10 52.29 -0.56 10.26
N LEU A 11 51.98 0.56 9.62
CA LEU A 11 50.64 1.15 9.75
C LEU A 11 49.79 0.58 8.61
N THR A 12 49.15 -0.55 8.91
CA THR A 12 48.03 -1.05 8.07
C THR A 12 46.85 -0.12 8.26
N VAL A 13 46.62 0.77 7.30
CA VAL A 13 45.40 1.56 7.21
C VAL A 13 44.26 0.59 6.92
N LEU A 14 43.45 0.29 7.93
CA LEU A 14 42.18 -0.38 7.75
C LEU A 14 41.25 0.57 7.00
N SER A 15 41.04 0.27 5.74
CA SER A 15 39.95 0.91 4.96
C SER A 15 38.63 0.69 5.70
N PRO A 16 37.80 1.73 5.93
CA PRO A 16 36.47 1.54 6.47
C PRO A 16 35.69 0.67 5.49
N GLY A 17 35.35 -0.54 5.93
CA GLY A 17 34.48 -1.42 5.18
C GLY A 17 33.18 -0.65 4.81
N ALA A 18 32.91 -0.55 3.52
CA ALA A 18 31.66 -0.06 3.03
C ALA A 18 30.55 -0.89 3.70
N ALA A 19 29.75 -0.27 4.55
CA ALA A 19 28.56 -0.89 5.09
C ALA A 19 27.71 -1.33 3.90
N ALA A 20 27.50 -2.63 3.74
CA ALA A 20 26.62 -3.17 2.71
C ALA A 20 25.25 -2.51 2.91
N ALA A 21 24.75 -1.85 1.87
CA ALA A 21 23.38 -1.33 1.86
C ALA A 21 22.44 -2.48 2.26
N PRO A 22 21.43 -2.23 3.12
CA PRO A 22 20.52 -3.28 3.53
C PRO A 22 19.90 -3.90 2.27
N GLN A 23 20.12 -5.21 2.07
CA GLN A 23 19.52 -5.94 0.98
C GLN A 23 18.00 -5.85 1.18
N GLN A 24 17.32 -5.16 0.29
CA GLN A 24 15.85 -5.10 0.32
C GLN A 24 15.33 -6.54 0.21
N ALA A 25 14.52 -6.96 1.20
CA ALA A 25 13.99 -8.31 1.23
C ALA A 25 13.15 -8.58 -0.02
N THR A 26 13.30 -9.76 -0.61
CA THR A 26 12.47 -10.22 -1.73
C THR A 26 11.00 -10.16 -1.36
N LEU A 27 10.17 -9.65 -2.26
CA LEU A 27 8.73 -9.59 -2.07
C LEU A 27 8.16 -11.02 -2.07
N THR A 28 7.49 -11.42 -0.99
CA THR A 28 6.86 -12.74 -0.82
C THR A 28 5.40 -12.61 -0.41
N PHE A 29 4.65 -13.72 -0.42
CA PHE A 29 3.25 -13.72 0.04
C PHE A 29 3.07 -13.52 1.54
N ASP A 30 4.11 -13.73 2.34
CA ASP A 30 4.06 -13.69 3.80
C ASP A 30 4.75 -12.47 4.39
N ALA A 31 5.58 -11.77 3.57
CA ALA A 31 6.24 -10.55 3.96
C ALA A 31 5.72 -9.39 3.10
N HIS A 32 5.04 -8.46 3.74
CA HIS A 32 4.46 -7.28 3.12
C HIS A 32 5.07 -6.01 3.72
N PRO A 33 6.34 -5.69 3.43
CA PRO A 33 6.91 -4.43 3.87
C PRO A 33 6.09 -3.30 3.26
N ARG A 34 5.54 -2.43 4.11
CA ARG A 34 4.77 -1.26 3.65
C ARG A 34 5.69 -0.09 3.35
N SER A 35 6.80 -0.40 2.69
CA SER A 35 7.80 0.55 2.22
C SER A 35 8.34 0.10 0.88
N LEU A 36 8.54 1.03 -0.02
CA LEU A 36 9.17 0.83 -1.30
C LEU A 36 10.12 2.00 -1.53
N ASP A 37 11.43 1.73 -1.52
CA ASP A 37 12.46 2.77 -1.54
C ASP A 37 12.19 3.85 -0.45
N ASP A 38 12.16 5.14 -0.82
CA ASP A 38 11.85 6.26 0.07
C ASP A 38 10.36 6.66 0.06
N ASN A 39 9.49 5.81 -0.48
CA ASN A 39 8.07 6.08 -0.57
C ASN A 39 7.41 6.10 0.82
N ARG A 40 6.48 7.02 1.01
CA ARG A 40 5.71 7.21 2.25
C ARG A 40 4.32 6.62 2.19
N TYR A 41 3.74 6.60 0.99
CA TYR A 41 2.34 6.23 0.76
C TYR A 41 2.20 5.05 -0.17
N VAL A 42 3.15 4.86 -1.11
CA VAL A 42 3.10 3.81 -2.12
C VAL A 42 4.01 2.65 -1.72
N TYR A 43 3.47 1.46 -1.68
CA TYR A 43 4.18 0.23 -1.36
C TYR A 43 3.77 -0.90 -2.30
N ALA A 44 4.40 -2.06 -2.21
CA ALA A 44 4.08 -3.18 -3.08
C ALA A 44 3.75 -4.44 -2.28
N VAL A 45 2.79 -5.20 -2.78
CA VAL A 45 2.36 -6.48 -2.20
C VAL A 45 2.30 -7.53 -3.30
N LEU A 46 2.89 -8.71 -3.05
CA LEU A 46 2.65 -9.87 -3.90
C LEU A 46 1.30 -10.49 -3.54
N SER A 47 0.29 -10.25 -4.38
CA SER A 47 -1.09 -10.63 -4.11
C SER A 47 -1.45 -11.96 -4.77
N ARG A 48 -1.76 -12.98 -3.97
CA ARG A 48 -2.32 -14.25 -4.46
C ARG A 48 -3.68 -14.05 -5.12
N ARG A 49 -4.51 -13.18 -4.56
CA ARG A 49 -5.87 -12.90 -5.01
C ARG A 49 -5.88 -12.16 -6.35
N ALA A 50 -5.05 -11.12 -6.48
CA ALA A 50 -4.89 -10.39 -7.73
C ALA A 50 -3.98 -11.10 -8.75
N ARG A 51 -3.27 -12.17 -8.35
CA ARG A 51 -2.32 -12.95 -9.17
C ARG A 51 -1.24 -12.07 -9.78
N GLY A 52 -0.60 -11.24 -8.97
CA GLY A 52 0.44 -10.33 -9.41
C GLY A 52 0.87 -9.39 -8.29
N VAL A 53 1.60 -8.36 -8.64
CA VAL A 53 1.99 -7.30 -7.73
C VAL A 53 0.86 -6.26 -7.68
N SER A 54 0.34 -6.02 -6.48
CA SER A 54 -0.55 -4.90 -6.18
C SER A 54 0.29 -3.71 -5.72
N ILE A 55 0.08 -2.55 -6.31
CA ILE A 55 0.67 -1.30 -5.87
C ILE A 55 -0.26 -0.68 -4.82
N GLY A 56 0.09 -0.83 -3.56
CA GLY A 56 -0.70 -0.34 -2.44
C GLY A 56 -0.57 1.17 -2.25
N VAL A 57 -1.69 1.81 -1.95
CA VAL A 57 -1.78 3.23 -1.58
C VAL A 57 -2.29 3.33 -0.15
N ASN A 58 -1.42 3.74 0.77
CA ASN A 58 -1.74 3.94 2.18
C ASN A 58 -2.21 5.39 2.42
N LEU A 59 -3.52 5.56 2.61
CA LEU A 59 -4.12 6.86 2.92
C LEU A 59 -4.26 7.12 4.43
N ASN A 60 -3.83 6.17 5.26
CA ASN A 60 -3.84 6.27 6.73
C ASN A 60 -2.42 6.08 7.31
N PRO A 61 -1.44 6.90 6.91
CA PRO A 61 -0.08 6.78 7.43
C PRO A 61 0.02 7.09 8.93
N ASP A 62 -1.01 7.73 9.49
CA ASP A 62 -1.20 7.95 10.92
C ASP A 62 -1.62 6.70 11.69
N LYS A 63 -1.88 5.60 10.99
CA LYS A 63 -2.33 4.31 11.51
C LYS A 63 -3.71 4.37 12.22
N VAL A 64 -4.51 5.40 11.97
CA VAL A 64 -5.86 5.52 12.51
C VAL A 64 -6.85 4.76 11.64
N CYS A 65 -7.69 3.95 12.27
CA CYS A 65 -8.79 3.23 11.65
C CYS A 65 -10.05 3.37 12.50
N ASN A 66 -11.21 3.28 11.88
CA ASN A 66 -12.50 3.28 12.58
C ASN A 66 -12.98 1.88 12.99
N TRP A 67 -12.17 0.84 12.71
CA TRP A 67 -12.26 -0.50 13.28
C TRP A 67 -10.98 -0.82 14.06
N ASP A 68 -11.10 -1.71 15.04
CA ASP A 68 -9.96 -2.26 15.80
C ASP A 68 -10.00 -3.78 15.77
N CYS A 69 -9.95 -4.33 14.55
CA CYS A 69 -10.12 -5.76 14.31
C CYS A 69 -9.11 -6.60 15.10
N ILE A 70 -9.56 -7.65 15.77
CA ILE A 70 -8.71 -8.54 16.60
C ILE A 70 -7.58 -9.24 15.83
N TYR A 71 -7.69 -9.33 14.50
CA TYR A 71 -6.71 -9.92 13.60
C TYR A 71 -5.84 -8.87 12.88
N CYS A 72 -5.97 -7.58 13.23
CA CYS A 72 -5.25 -6.51 12.56
C CYS A 72 -3.73 -6.64 12.79
N GLN A 73 -2.97 -6.65 11.70
CA GLN A 73 -1.50 -6.75 11.74
C GLN A 73 -0.81 -5.39 11.69
N VAL A 74 -1.56 -4.29 11.71
CA VAL A 74 -0.99 -2.95 11.76
C VAL A 74 -0.43 -2.71 13.16
N ASP A 75 0.87 -2.43 13.23
CA ASP A 75 1.50 -2.01 14.49
C ASP A 75 1.04 -0.61 14.89
N ARG A 76 0.10 -0.54 15.82
CA ARG A 76 -0.43 0.70 16.38
C ARG A 76 0.32 1.15 17.63
N THR A 77 1.29 0.37 18.11
CA THR A 77 2.08 0.68 19.31
C THR A 77 3.24 1.62 19.01
N THR A 78 3.85 1.46 17.83
CA THR A 78 4.91 2.36 17.33
C THR A 78 4.28 3.62 16.73
N PRO A 79 4.65 4.83 17.23
CA PRO A 79 4.14 6.07 16.67
C PRO A 79 4.39 6.20 15.16
N PRO A 80 3.44 6.75 14.40
CA PRO A 80 3.62 6.98 12.97
C PRO A 80 4.68 8.06 12.71
N THR A 81 5.49 7.87 11.69
CA THR A 81 6.48 8.86 11.22
C THR A 81 5.85 9.91 10.32
N VAL A 82 4.75 9.56 9.66
CA VAL A 82 3.94 10.42 8.79
C VAL A 82 2.51 10.41 9.29
N ARG A 83 1.87 11.56 9.36
CA ARG A 83 0.48 11.68 9.88
C ARG A 83 -0.52 12.14 8.84
N GLU A 84 -0.07 12.80 7.80
CA GLU A 84 -0.92 13.39 6.76
C GLU A 84 -0.46 12.93 5.38
N VAL A 85 -1.39 12.83 4.45
CA VAL A 85 -1.10 12.49 3.06
C VAL A 85 -0.92 13.77 2.25
N ASP A 86 0.27 13.95 1.68
CA ASP A 86 0.56 14.92 0.66
C ASP A 86 0.25 14.31 -0.71
N LEU A 87 -0.79 14.79 -1.38
CA LEU A 87 -1.22 14.27 -2.68
C LEU A 87 -0.21 14.54 -3.79
N THR A 88 0.59 15.59 -3.70
CA THR A 88 1.67 15.86 -4.66
C THR A 88 2.75 14.79 -4.54
N ARG A 89 3.13 14.45 -3.32
CA ARG A 89 4.08 13.37 -3.06
C ARG A 89 3.51 12.01 -3.48
N LEU A 90 2.23 11.75 -3.19
CA LEU A 90 1.55 10.54 -3.63
C LEU A 90 1.59 10.39 -5.16
N GLN A 91 1.32 11.47 -5.90
CA GLN A 91 1.42 11.48 -7.36
C GLN A 91 2.82 11.10 -7.83
N LEU A 92 3.87 11.73 -7.29
CA LEU A 92 5.26 11.44 -7.66
C LEU A 92 5.65 9.98 -7.38
N GLU A 93 5.21 9.43 -6.26
CA GLU A 93 5.47 8.04 -5.90
C GLU A 93 4.77 7.05 -6.84
N LEU A 94 3.52 7.33 -7.22
CA LEU A 94 2.78 6.52 -8.19
C LEU A 94 3.40 6.63 -9.58
N ASP A 95 3.71 7.83 -10.05
CA ASP A 95 4.32 8.06 -11.36
C ASP A 95 5.62 7.26 -11.51
N GLN A 96 6.46 7.29 -10.48
CA GLN A 96 7.72 6.54 -10.46
C GLN A 96 7.50 5.02 -10.58
N VAL A 97 6.63 4.46 -9.73
CA VAL A 97 6.39 3.02 -9.70
C VAL A 97 5.71 2.53 -10.97
N LEU A 98 4.74 3.29 -11.49
CA LEU A 98 4.03 2.93 -12.71
C LEU A 98 4.89 3.09 -13.96
N ALA A 99 5.83 4.06 -14.01
CA ALA A 99 6.82 4.15 -15.08
C ALA A 99 7.74 2.91 -15.10
N TRP A 100 8.14 2.38 -13.95
CA TRP A 100 8.88 1.12 -13.89
C TRP A 100 8.02 -0.07 -14.34
N ALA A 101 6.74 -0.09 -14.01
CA ALA A 101 5.81 -1.12 -14.44
C ALA A 101 5.64 -1.11 -15.98
N ALA A 102 5.40 0.04 -16.55
CA ALA A 102 5.18 0.22 -17.99
C ALA A 102 6.42 -0.11 -18.83
N SER A 103 7.62 0.22 -18.33
CA SER A 103 8.88 -0.09 -19.03
C SER A 103 9.39 -1.52 -18.83
N GLY A 104 8.74 -2.32 -17.96
CA GLY A 104 9.23 -3.64 -17.57
C GLY A 104 10.41 -3.60 -16.57
N ALA A 105 10.90 -2.41 -16.23
CA ALA A 105 12.03 -2.26 -15.29
C ALA A 105 11.69 -2.66 -13.84
N LEU A 106 10.40 -2.77 -13.52
CA LEU A 106 9.96 -3.14 -12.17
C LEU A 106 10.55 -4.48 -11.73
N PHE A 107 10.45 -5.52 -12.58
CA PHE A 107 10.79 -6.90 -12.22
C PHE A 107 12.28 -7.27 -12.34
N ILE A 108 13.15 -6.33 -12.68
CA ILE A 108 14.60 -6.52 -12.68
C ILE A 108 15.28 -5.85 -11.48
N ARG A 109 14.53 -5.15 -10.63
CA ARG A 109 15.02 -4.44 -9.45
C ARG A 109 14.50 -5.04 -8.15
N PRO A 110 15.24 -4.96 -7.04
CA PRO A 110 14.71 -5.31 -5.72
C PRO A 110 13.52 -4.40 -5.34
N PRO A 111 12.54 -4.90 -4.59
CA PRO A 111 12.38 -6.29 -4.12
C PRO A 111 11.68 -7.20 -5.13
N PHE A 112 11.40 -6.73 -6.36
CA PHE A 112 10.56 -7.40 -7.35
C PHE A 112 11.29 -8.46 -8.17
N ALA A 113 12.62 -8.41 -8.25
CA ALA A 113 13.43 -9.34 -9.04
C ALA A 113 13.24 -10.82 -8.64
N GLY A 114 12.91 -11.07 -7.37
CA GLY A 114 12.61 -12.40 -6.83
C GLY A 114 11.16 -12.88 -7.01
N VAL A 115 10.27 -12.05 -7.59
CA VAL A 115 8.86 -12.45 -7.81
C VAL A 115 8.81 -13.60 -8.82
N PRO A 116 8.09 -14.71 -8.52
CA PRO A 116 7.93 -15.83 -9.44
C PRO A 116 7.33 -15.37 -10.77
N GLU A 117 7.80 -15.94 -11.88
CA GLU A 117 7.43 -15.52 -13.24
C GLU A 117 5.91 -15.45 -13.47
N ALA A 118 5.16 -16.43 -12.96
CA ALA A 118 3.71 -16.46 -13.06
C ALA A 118 2.99 -15.26 -12.39
N PHE A 119 3.69 -14.49 -11.56
CA PHE A 119 3.19 -13.32 -10.85
C PHE A 119 3.85 -12.01 -11.30
N ARG A 120 4.74 -12.05 -12.30
CA ARG A 120 5.45 -10.87 -12.82
C ARG A 120 4.55 -10.01 -13.69
N ARG A 121 3.52 -9.47 -13.07
CA ARG A 121 2.67 -8.41 -13.64
C ARG A 121 2.20 -7.48 -12.55
N VAL A 122 1.99 -6.22 -12.85
CA VAL A 122 1.25 -5.32 -11.97
C VAL A 122 -0.23 -5.59 -12.19
N ALA A 123 -0.93 -5.97 -11.11
CA ALA A 123 -2.32 -6.41 -11.17
C ALA A 123 -3.29 -5.24 -10.97
N ASP A 124 -2.98 -4.37 -10.03
CA ASP A 124 -3.82 -3.24 -9.66
C ASP A 124 -3.04 -2.15 -8.91
N ILE A 125 -3.67 -0.99 -8.77
CA ILE A 125 -3.40 0.00 -7.73
C ILE A 125 -4.46 -0.22 -6.66
N SER A 126 -4.05 -0.51 -5.41
CA SER A 126 -4.95 -0.88 -4.33
C SER A 126 -4.97 0.17 -3.23
N PHE A 127 -6.10 0.83 -3.04
CA PHE A 127 -6.34 1.66 -1.85
C PHE A 127 -6.53 0.75 -0.65
N SER A 128 -5.47 0.61 0.12
CA SER A 128 -5.38 -0.25 1.31
C SER A 128 -4.25 0.29 2.20
N GLY A 129 -4.03 -0.27 3.39
CA GLY A 129 -2.92 0.20 4.20
C GLY A 129 -3.15 0.07 5.69
N ASP A 130 -2.79 1.10 6.44
CA ASP A 130 -2.76 1.07 7.90
C ASP A 130 -4.10 1.45 8.55
N GLY A 131 -5.13 1.77 7.75
CA GLY A 131 -6.47 2.10 8.22
C GLY A 131 -7.54 1.87 7.16
N GLU A 132 -8.68 2.51 7.34
CA GLU A 132 -9.79 2.50 6.39
C GLU A 132 -9.62 3.65 5.37
N PRO A 133 -9.35 3.36 4.09
CA PRO A 133 -9.06 4.40 3.10
C PRO A 133 -10.15 5.46 2.95
N THR A 134 -11.42 5.06 3.07
CA THR A 134 -12.57 5.96 2.90
C THR A 134 -12.78 6.93 4.08
N THR A 135 -11.99 6.80 5.15
CA THR A 135 -11.95 7.79 6.23
C THR A 135 -11.10 9.00 5.88
N TYR A 136 -10.18 8.88 4.94
CA TYR A 136 -9.34 9.98 4.50
C TYR A 136 -10.21 11.11 3.91
N PRO A 137 -10.11 12.34 4.41
CA PRO A 137 -11.02 13.43 4.02
C PRO A 137 -10.97 13.76 2.52
N ARG A 138 -9.81 13.55 1.88
CA ARG A 138 -9.57 13.81 0.47
C ARG A 138 -9.48 12.51 -0.34
N PHE A 139 -10.29 11.51 0.03
CA PHE A 139 -10.28 10.19 -0.64
C PHE A 139 -10.55 10.30 -2.14
N LYS A 140 -11.51 11.16 -2.53
CA LYS A 140 -11.84 11.39 -3.95
C LYS A 140 -10.63 11.89 -4.72
N GLU A 141 -9.93 12.90 -4.22
CA GLU A 141 -8.75 13.46 -4.87
C GLU A 141 -7.61 12.43 -4.94
N ALA A 142 -7.46 11.57 -3.94
CA ALA A 142 -6.50 10.48 -4.00
C ALA A 142 -6.83 9.46 -5.11
N VAL A 143 -8.12 9.19 -5.35
CA VAL A 143 -8.57 8.37 -6.49
C VAL A 143 -8.27 9.06 -7.81
N GLU A 144 -8.52 10.37 -7.93
CA GLU A 144 -8.18 11.17 -9.11
C GLU A 144 -6.67 11.15 -9.40
N VAL A 145 -5.82 11.24 -8.37
CA VAL A 145 -4.36 11.10 -8.47
C VAL A 145 -3.97 9.74 -9.05
N ALA A 146 -4.56 8.65 -8.55
CA ALA A 146 -4.25 7.30 -9.05
C ALA A 146 -4.71 7.08 -10.51
N ILE A 147 -5.85 7.67 -10.89
CA ILE A 147 -6.35 7.65 -12.27
C ILE A 147 -5.36 8.40 -13.18
N ALA A 148 -4.98 9.62 -12.83
CA ALA A 148 -4.05 10.43 -13.62
C ALA A 148 -2.69 9.72 -13.77
N ALA A 149 -2.17 9.11 -12.71
CA ALA A 149 -0.90 8.40 -12.75
C ALA A 149 -0.93 7.17 -13.67
N LYS A 150 -1.98 6.33 -13.62
CA LYS A 150 -2.08 5.16 -14.53
C LYS A 150 -2.26 5.56 -15.99
N GLU A 151 -3.01 6.63 -16.26
CA GLU A 151 -3.21 7.16 -17.63
C GLU A 151 -1.89 7.74 -18.18
N ALA A 152 -1.17 8.54 -17.39
CA ALA A 152 0.14 9.08 -17.75
C ALA A 152 1.19 7.99 -18.01
N ALA A 153 1.12 6.89 -17.28
CA ALA A 153 2.00 5.72 -17.49
C ALA A 153 1.61 4.86 -18.71
N GLY A 154 0.53 5.18 -19.42
CA GLY A 154 0.04 4.36 -20.55
C GLY A 154 -0.59 3.03 -20.12
N LEU A 155 -1.12 2.97 -18.91
CA LEU A 155 -1.75 1.78 -18.30
C LEU A 155 -3.25 2.02 -17.98
N PRO A 156 -4.07 2.51 -18.96
CA PRO A 156 -5.46 2.90 -18.69
C PRO A 156 -6.32 1.74 -18.20
N ASP A 157 -6.00 0.51 -18.58
CA ASP A 157 -6.73 -0.71 -18.20
C ASP A 157 -6.29 -1.29 -16.84
N LEU A 158 -5.30 -0.70 -16.19
CA LEU A 158 -4.87 -1.12 -14.85
C LEU A 158 -6.01 -0.91 -13.86
N LYS A 159 -6.35 -1.96 -13.11
CA LYS A 159 -7.43 -1.91 -12.12
C LYS A 159 -7.12 -0.96 -10.97
N LEU A 160 -8.16 -0.34 -10.43
CA LEU A 160 -8.14 0.40 -9.17
C LEU A 160 -8.95 -0.40 -8.14
N THR A 161 -8.27 -1.00 -7.17
CA THR A 161 -8.94 -1.80 -6.14
C THR A 161 -9.12 -0.98 -4.86
N LEU A 162 -10.32 -1.00 -4.29
CA LEU A 162 -10.59 -0.44 -2.97
C LEU A 162 -10.84 -1.59 -1.98
N LEU A 163 -9.94 -1.75 -1.00
CA LEU A 163 -10.15 -2.64 0.14
C LEU A 163 -10.72 -1.82 1.30
N SER A 164 -11.99 -2.03 1.66
CA SER A 164 -12.73 -1.17 2.59
C SER A 164 -13.65 -1.96 3.52
N ASN A 165 -13.83 -1.46 4.73
CA ASN A 165 -14.85 -1.92 5.67
C ASN A 165 -16.26 -1.36 5.37
N ALA A 166 -16.40 -0.60 4.30
CA ALA A 166 -17.65 -0.04 3.78
C ALA A 166 -18.42 0.90 4.75
N THR A 167 -17.85 1.28 5.88
CA THR A 167 -18.55 2.10 6.89
C THR A 167 -18.87 3.51 6.41
N MET A 168 -18.14 4.02 5.39
CA MET A 168 -18.24 5.40 4.90
C MET A 168 -18.87 5.50 3.51
N PHE A 169 -19.39 4.41 2.93
CA PHE A 169 -19.96 4.42 1.56
C PHE A 169 -21.21 5.30 1.41
N ASP A 170 -21.88 5.60 2.52
CA ASP A 170 -23.02 6.53 2.55
C ASP A 170 -22.61 8.01 2.51
N ARG A 171 -21.33 8.35 2.66
CA ARG A 171 -20.86 9.74 2.57
C ARG A 171 -20.85 10.24 1.14
N PRO A 172 -21.33 11.47 0.84
CA PRO A 172 -21.39 12.00 -0.53
C PRO A 172 -20.05 11.97 -1.26
N ALA A 173 -18.97 12.47 -0.63
CA ALA A 173 -17.64 12.47 -1.23
C ALA A 173 -17.10 11.05 -1.53
N VAL A 174 -17.44 10.06 -0.68
CA VAL A 174 -17.07 8.66 -0.93
C VAL A 174 -17.89 8.09 -2.09
N ARG A 175 -19.20 8.38 -2.17
CA ARG A 175 -20.03 7.96 -3.32
C ARG A 175 -19.51 8.51 -4.64
N GLU A 176 -19.05 9.78 -4.67
CA GLU A 176 -18.44 10.37 -5.85
C GLU A 176 -17.14 9.64 -6.24
N ALA A 177 -16.30 9.31 -5.25
CA ALA A 177 -15.06 8.54 -5.47
C ALA A 177 -15.35 7.13 -5.99
N LEU A 178 -16.37 6.44 -5.44
CA LEU A 178 -16.80 5.13 -5.93
C LEU A 178 -17.29 5.21 -7.37
N ALA A 179 -18.01 6.27 -7.75
CA ALA A 179 -18.44 6.50 -9.13
C ALA A 179 -17.27 6.81 -10.08
N LEU A 180 -16.16 7.39 -9.59
CA LEU A 180 -14.93 7.51 -10.35
C LEU A 180 -14.28 6.14 -10.57
N LEU A 181 -14.18 5.33 -9.53
CA LEU A 181 -13.64 3.97 -9.64
C LEU A 181 -14.39 3.16 -10.70
N ASP A 182 -15.73 3.21 -10.72
CA ASP A 182 -16.57 2.48 -11.70
C ASP A 182 -16.23 2.83 -13.14
N ARG A 183 -15.85 4.08 -13.42
CA ARG A 183 -15.48 4.53 -14.77
C ARG A 183 -14.06 4.19 -15.18
N HIS A 184 -13.19 3.79 -14.22
CA HIS A 184 -11.76 3.61 -14.42
C HIS A 184 -11.26 2.21 -14.00
N GLN A 185 -12.01 1.16 -14.33
CA GLN A 185 -11.68 -0.24 -14.01
C GLN A 185 -11.66 -0.51 -12.50
N GLY A 186 -12.55 0.12 -11.74
CA GLY A 186 -12.62 -0.01 -10.29
C GLY A 186 -13.18 -1.34 -9.84
N GLU A 187 -12.64 -1.86 -8.73
CA GLU A 187 -13.09 -3.07 -8.05
C GLU A 187 -13.16 -2.80 -6.55
N ILE A 188 -14.27 -3.16 -5.89
CA ILE A 188 -14.45 -2.95 -4.46
C ILE A 188 -14.40 -4.30 -3.74
N TRP A 189 -13.49 -4.43 -2.79
CA TRP A 189 -13.39 -5.57 -1.87
C TRP A 189 -13.91 -5.15 -0.51
N ALA A 190 -15.24 -5.22 -0.37
CA ALA A 190 -15.90 -4.89 0.88
C ALA A 190 -15.65 -5.97 1.92
N LYS A 191 -15.08 -5.59 3.07
CA LYS A 191 -14.89 -6.48 4.21
C LYS A 191 -16.21 -6.73 4.91
N LEU A 192 -16.63 -7.98 4.96
CA LEU A 192 -17.78 -8.46 5.72
C LEU A 192 -17.33 -9.67 6.56
N ASP A 193 -16.74 -9.39 7.71
CA ASP A 193 -16.01 -10.36 8.52
C ASP A 193 -16.92 -11.13 9.51
N ALA A 194 -18.20 -10.78 9.57
CA ALA A 194 -19.16 -11.37 10.51
C ALA A 194 -20.55 -11.50 9.90
N GLY A 195 -21.33 -12.45 10.41
CA GLY A 195 -22.73 -12.69 10.02
C GLY A 195 -23.75 -12.16 11.01
N THR A 196 -23.35 -11.71 12.20
CA THR A 196 -24.24 -11.20 13.25
C THR A 196 -23.64 -9.97 13.93
N GLU A 197 -24.50 -9.10 14.47
CA GLU A 197 -24.08 -7.92 15.24
C GLU A 197 -23.13 -8.26 16.40
N ALA A 198 -23.44 -9.34 17.14
CA ALA A 198 -22.64 -9.73 18.30
C ALA A 198 -21.23 -10.16 17.89
N TYR A 199 -21.12 -10.98 16.84
CA TYR A 199 -19.82 -11.44 16.34
C TYR A 199 -19.03 -10.30 15.67
N TYR A 200 -19.70 -9.42 14.93
CA TYR A 200 -19.12 -8.23 14.35
C TYR A 200 -18.46 -7.34 15.41
N ARG A 201 -19.15 -7.09 16.53
CA ARG A 201 -18.58 -6.32 17.64
C ARG A 201 -17.35 -6.97 18.26
N THR A 202 -17.30 -8.29 18.26
CA THR A 202 -16.15 -9.03 18.78
C THR A 202 -14.96 -9.00 17.82
N VAL A 203 -15.21 -9.21 16.52
CA VAL A 203 -14.13 -9.36 15.52
C VAL A 203 -13.60 -8.02 15.05
N ASP A 204 -14.49 -7.07 14.77
CA ASP A 204 -14.12 -5.77 14.21
C ASP A 204 -13.97 -4.68 15.28
N ALA A 205 -14.33 -5.01 16.53
CA ALA A 205 -14.15 -4.19 17.74
C ALA A 205 -14.53 -2.71 17.53
N THR A 206 -15.72 -2.47 16.96
CA THR A 206 -16.20 -1.14 16.60
C THR A 206 -17.57 -0.83 17.20
N THR A 207 -17.86 0.45 17.38
CA THR A 207 -19.18 0.95 17.81
C THR A 207 -20.10 1.25 16.64
N ILE A 208 -19.60 1.22 15.39
CA ILE A 208 -20.40 1.47 14.19
C ILE A 208 -21.39 0.32 14.03
N PRO A 209 -22.71 0.58 13.87
CA PRO A 209 -23.72 -0.48 13.74
C PRO A 209 -23.47 -1.37 12.52
N PHE A 210 -23.53 -2.69 12.69
CA PHE A 210 -23.37 -3.67 11.62
C PHE A 210 -24.42 -3.46 10.51
N ALA A 211 -25.63 -3.10 10.86
CA ALA A 211 -26.70 -2.77 9.92
C ALA A 211 -26.31 -1.63 8.96
N ARG A 212 -25.45 -0.68 9.37
CA ARG A 212 -24.94 0.37 8.48
C ARG A 212 -24.00 -0.23 7.42
N VAL A 213 -23.09 -1.10 7.82
CA VAL A 213 -22.16 -1.79 6.90
C VAL A 213 -22.96 -2.61 5.89
N LEU A 214 -23.91 -3.44 6.35
CA LEU A 214 -24.76 -4.25 5.47
C LEU A 214 -25.53 -3.40 4.46
N ARG A 215 -26.15 -2.31 4.89
CA ARG A 215 -26.85 -1.39 4.01
C ARG A 215 -25.90 -0.78 2.97
N ASN A 216 -24.74 -0.30 3.39
CA ASN A 216 -23.76 0.31 2.52
C ASN A 216 -23.22 -0.67 1.46
N VAL A 217 -22.93 -1.92 1.86
CA VAL A 217 -22.50 -2.97 0.93
C VAL A 217 -23.62 -3.31 -0.05
N LEU A 218 -24.87 -3.47 0.44
CA LEU A 218 -26.02 -3.76 -0.41
C LEU A 218 -26.30 -2.65 -1.42
N GLU A 219 -26.24 -1.39 -0.99
CA GLU A 219 -26.42 -0.23 -1.88
C GLU A 219 -25.31 -0.17 -2.93
N ALA A 220 -24.05 -0.38 -2.52
CA ALA A 220 -22.93 -0.41 -3.45
C ALA A 220 -23.08 -1.53 -4.49
N ALA A 221 -23.48 -2.75 -4.08
CA ALA A 221 -23.68 -3.89 -4.97
C ALA A 221 -24.86 -3.71 -5.95
N ARG A 222 -25.91 -2.97 -5.57
CA ARG A 222 -27.05 -2.70 -6.47
C ARG A 222 -26.70 -1.75 -7.61
N ILE A 223 -25.76 -0.87 -7.42
CA ILE A 223 -25.33 0.13 -8.40
C ILE A 223 -24.20 -0.41 -9.28
N ARG A 224 -23.45 -1.39 -8.76
CA ARG A 224 -22.23 -1.96 -9.37
C ARG A 224 -22.42 -3.47 -9.53
N PRO A 225 -22.92 -3.94 -10.66
CA PRO A 225 -23.10 -5.37 -10.94
C PRO A 225 -21.76 -6.12 -11.05
#